data_2c1d777a076422044b5a1715fec7b967
#
_entry.id   2c1d777a076422044b5a1715fec7b967
#
_cell.length_a   1.000
_cell.length_b   1.000
_cell.length_c   1.000
_cell.angle_alpha   90.00
_cell.angle_beta   90.00
_cell.angle_gamma   90.00
#
_symmetry.space_group_name_H-M   'P 1'
#
loop_
_entity.id
_entity.type
_entity.pdbx_description
1 polymer ?
#
loop_
_entity_poly.entity_id
_entity_poly.type
_entity_poly.pdbx_seq_one_letter_code
_entity_poly.pdbx_strand_id
1 'polypeptide(L)'
;MRGPGGRRPMGGKRSKNPKKTLNRLMKYIGKGYSIQFGVVLICIALSAVANVAGSMFLKSLIDDYVAPLLLQASPVFTQLIHALMGMAVIYFIGIGTTFLYNWLMVGISQGVLKRVRDDMFEHMQTLPIRYFDTHTHGDIMSHYTNDTDTLRQMLAQSIPQMFSS
;
A
#
# COMPACT_ATOMS: atom_id res chain seq x y z
N MET A 1 42.57 24.21 6.16
CA MET A 1 41.21 24.09 5.57
C MET A 1 40.75 22.62 5.68
N ARG A 2 39.88 22.31 6.63
CA ARG A 2 39.28 20.97 6.79
C ARG A 2 37.96 20.98 6.04
N GLY A 3 37.82 20.13 5.03
CA GLY A 3 36.59 19.96 4.25
C GLY A 3 35.41 19.38 5.07
N PRO A 4 34.16 19.69 4.72
CA PRO A 4 32.96 19.24 5.45
C PRO A 4 32.81 17.72 5.33
N GLY A 5 32.84 17.06 6.48
CA GLY A 5 32.65 15.61 6.62
C GLY A 5 31.32 15.15 5.98
N GLY A 6 31.43 14.32 4.96
CA GLY A 6 30.29 13.68 4.32
C GLY A 6 29.48 12.88 5.34
N ARG A 7 28.20 13.24 5.50
CA ARG A 7 27.21 12.44 6.22
C ARG A 7 27.14 11.07 5.54
N ARG A 8 27.69 10.06 6.18
CA ARG A 8 27.46 8.67 5.79
C ARG A 8 25.94 8.41 5.89
N PRO A 9 25.29 7.89 4.86
CA PRO A 9 23.91 7.46 5.00
C PRO A 9 23.91 6.36 6.06
N MET A 10 23.15 6.56 7.16
CA MET A 10 22.86 5.52 8.14
C MET A 10 22.04 4.43 7.43
N GLY A 11 22.76 3.44 6.90
CA GLY A 11 22.15 2.22 6.39
C GLY A 11 21.47 1.53 7.55
N GLY A 12 20.13 1.61 7.61
CA GLY A 12 19.33 0.86 8.57
C GLY A 12 19.78 -0.60 8.56
N LYS A 13 20.15 -1.16 9.72
CA LYS A 13 20.52 -2.56 9.86
C LYS A 13 19.41 -3.42 9.27
N ARG A 14 19.66 -3.97 8.08
CA ARG A 14 18.75 -4.89 7.40
C ARG A 14 18.35 -5.98 8.39
N SER A 15 17.07 -6.07 8.70
CA SER A 15 16.53 -7.02 9.68
C SER A 15 17.06 -8.42 9.39
N LYS A 16 17.70 -9.06 10.39
CA LYS A 16 18.27 -10.42 10.27
C LYS A 16 17.25 -11.50 9.87
N ASN A 17 15.94 -11.24 10.05
CA ASN A 17 14.87 -12.16 9.72
C ASN A 17 13.61 -11.41 9.27
N PRO A 18 13.50 -11.03 7.97
CA PRO A 18 12.35 -10.28 7.45
C PRO A 18 11.02 -11.03 7.64
N LYS A 19 11.01 -12.36 7.53
CA LYS A 19 9.82 -13.20 7.74
C LYS A 19 9.29 -13.11 9.17
N LYS A 20 10.17 -13.04 10.18
CA LYS A 20 9.77 -12.95 11.59
C LYS A 20 9.20 -11.57 11.93
N THR A 21 9.74 -10.54 11.32
CA THR A 21 9.23 -9.16 11.43
C THR A 21 7.87 -9.03 10.76
N LEU A 22 7.72 -9.57 9.55
CA LEU A 22 6.44 -9.58 8.84
C LEU A 22 5.35 -10.33 9.64
N ASN A 23 5.69 -11.48 10.22
CA ASN A 23 4.74 -12.27 11.01
C ASN A 23 4.31 -11.54 12.30
N ARG A 24 5.21 -10.78 12.92
CA ARG A 24 4.84 -9.89 14.04
C ARG A 24 3.90 -8.77 13.60
N LEU A 25 4.17 -8.10 12.48
CA LEU A 25 3.31 -7.07 11.91
C LEU A 25 1.93 -7.62 11.56
N MET A 26 1.86 -8.80 10.94
CA MET A 26 0.60 -9.49 10.65
C MET A 26 -0.19 -9.82 11.93
N LYS A 27 0.49 -10.13 13.03
CA LYS A 27 -0.14 -10.35 14.34
C LYS A 27 -0.74 -9.06 14.93
N TYR A 28 -0.10 -7.90 14.73
CA TYR A 28 -0.65 -6.59 15.12
C TYR A 28 -1.89 -6.23 14.30
N ILE A 29 -1.86 -6.48 12.99
CA ILE A 29 -3.01 -6.30 12.10
C ILE A 29 -4.14 -7.25 12.50
N GLY A 30 -3.84 -8.53 12.76
CA GLY A 30 -4.83 -9.55 13.10
C GLY A 30 -5.57 -9.30 14.42
N LYS A 31 -4.95 -8.66 15.41
CA LYS A 31 -5.56 -8.39 16.73
C LYS A 31 -6.66 -7.31 16.75
N GLY A 32 -6.94 -6.62 15.64
CA GLY A 32 -7.98 -5.58 15.67
C GLY A 32 -8.47 -5.11 14.30
N TYR A 33 -7.78 -5.49 13.23
CA TYR A 33 -8.08 -5.02 11.87
C TYR A 33 -8.23 -6.17 10.86
N SER A 34 -8.44 -7.42 11.34
CA SER A 34 -8.46 -8.61 10.47
C SER A 34 -9.58 -8.54 9.42
N ILE A 35 -10.75 -8.07 9.80
CA ILE A 35 -11.90 -7.90 8.88
C ILE A 35 -11.58 -6.83 7.84
N GLN A 36 -11.08 -5.68 8.28
CA GLN A 36 -10.71 -4.58 7.37
C GLN A 36 -9.59 -5.00 6.41
N PHE A 37 -8.61 -5.76 6.90
CA PHE A 37 -7.55 -6.30 6.07
C PHE A 37 -8.05 -7.34 5.06
N GLY A 38 -9.02 -8.18 5.45
CA GLY A 38 -9.72 -9.09 4.54
C GLY A 38 -10.44 -8.34 3.42
N VAL A 39 -11.15 -7.26 3.74
CA VAL A 39 -11.80 -6.38 2.75
C VAL A 39 -10.76 -5.76 1.81
N VAL A 40 -9.62 -5.29 2.32
CA VAL A 40 -8.52 -4.75 1.50
C VAL A 40 -8.03 -5.79 0.50
N LEU A 41 -7.81 -7.05 0.89
CA LEU A 41 -7.37 -8.10 -0.02
C LEU A 41 -8.40 -8.39 -1.12
N ILE A 42 -9.68 -8.42 -0.77
CA ILE A 42 -10.78 -8.59 -1.75
C ILE A 42 -10.78 -7.40 -2.74
N CYS A 43 -10.64 -6.17 -2.23
CA CYS A 43 -10.59 -4.98 -3.06
C CYS A 43 -9.37 -4.98 -4.00
N ILE A 44 -8.20 -5.41 -3.54
CA ILE A 44 -7.00 -5.52 -4.38
C ILE A 44 -7.25 -6.56 -5.50
N ALA A 45 -7.79 -7.73 -5.17
CA ALA A 45 -8.11 -8.75 -6.17
C ALA A 45 -9.13 -8.24 -7.21
N LEU A 46 -10.18 -7.56 -6.76
CA LEU A 46 -11.19 -6.97 -7.64
C LEU A 46 -10.60 -5.89 -8.56
N SER A 47 -9.73 -5.02 -8.02
CA SER A 47 -9.01 -4.01 -8.79
C SER A 47 -8.09 -4.64 -9.84
N ALA A 48 -7.37 -5.72 -9.50
CA ALA A 48 -6.52 -6.45 -10.44
C ALA A 48 -7.35 -7.06 -11.59
N VAL A 49 -8.49 -7.70 -11.27
CA VAL A 49 -9.41 -8.24 -12.27
C VAL A 49 -9.94 -7.13 -13.17
N ALA A 50 -10.34 -5.99 -12.61
CA ALA A 50 -10.83 -4.85 -13.40
C ALA A 50 -9.75 -4.30 -14.37
N ASN A 51 -8.48 -4.24 -13.94
CA ASN A 51 -7.38 -3.82 -14.80
C ASN A 51 -7.13 -4.80 -15.95
N VAL A 52 -7.13 -6.11 -15.67
CA VAL A 52 -6.97 -7.14 -16.70
C VAL A 52 -8.16 -7.12 -17.66
N ALA A 53 -9.40 -7.06 -17.14
CA ALA A 53 -10.60 -6.96 -17.95
C ALA A 53 -10.58 -5.72 -18.85
N GLY A 54 -10.15 -4.56 -18.32
CA GLY A 54 -9.99 -3.33 -19.10
C GLY A 54 -8.99 -3.48 -20.25
N SER A 55 -7.85 -4.13 -20.01
CA SER A 55 -6.83 -4.38 -21.03
C SER A 55 -7.34 -5.33 -22.12
N MET A 56 -8.03 -6.40 -21.74
CA MET A 56 -8.63 -7.35 -22.70
C MET A 56 -9.74 -6.68 -23.51
N PHE A 57 -10.58 -5.87 -22.84
CA PHE A 57 -11.66 -5.15 -23.50
C PHE A 57 -11.14 -4.13 -24.53
N LEU A 58 -10.02 -3.47 -24.26
CA LEU A 58 -9.40 -2.53 -25.20
C LEU A 58 -9.02 -3.25 -26.52
N LYS A 59 -8.49 -4.48 -26.43
CA LYS A 59 -8.21 -5.30 -27.61
C LYS A 59 -9.52 -5.60 -28.37
N SER A 60 -10.52 -6.13 -27.69
CA SER A 60 -11.83 -6.43 -28.29
C SER A 60 -12.50 -5.20 -28.90
N LEU A 61 -12.36 -4.03 -28.27
CA LEU A 61 -12.87 -2.77 -28.81
C LEU A 61 -12.25 -2.44 -30.17
N ILE A 62 -10.95 -2.63 -30.32
CA ILE A 62 -10.25 -2.34 -31.58
C ILE A 62 -10.63 -3.38 -32.65
N ASP A 63 -10.56 -4.66 -32.30
CA ASP A 63 -10.75 -5.75 -33.28
C ASP A 63 -12.22 -5.93 -33.71
N ASP A 64 -13.17 -5.82 -32.77
CA ASP A 64 -14.58 -6.15 -33.03
C ASP A 64 -15.44 -4.93 -33.39
N TYR A 65 -15.04 -3.73 -32.95
CA TYR A 65 -15.84 -2.52 -33.14
C TYR A 65 -15.17 -1.50 -34.06
N VAL A 66 -13.89 -1.19 -33.87
CA VAL A 66 -13.22 -0.15 -34.67
C VAL A 66 -12.84 -0.65 -36.05
N ALA A 67 -12.23 -1.82 -36.16
CA ALA A 67 -11.77 -2.35 -37.44
C ALA A 67 -12.93 -2.60 -38.46
N PRO A 68 -14.09 -3.17 -38.07
CA PRO A 68 -15.23 -3.31 -38.97
C PRO A 68 -15.85 -1.98 -39.40
N LEU A 69 -15.87 -0.96 -38.52
CA LEU A 69 -16.40 0.37 -38.81
C LEU A 69 -15.63 1.09 -39.92
N LEU A 70 -14.31 0.85 -40.02
CA LEU A 70 -13.47 1.43 -41.05
C LEU A 70 -13.71 0.82 -42.44
N LEU A 71 -14.32 -0.37 -42.50
CA LEU A 71 -14.62 -1.09 -43.74
C LEU A 71 -16.05 -0.88 -44.23
N GLN A 72 -16.92 -0.26 -43.44
CA GLN A 72 -18.32 -0.04 -43.79
C GLN A 72 -18.53 1.33 -44.42
N ALA A 73 -19.29 1.38 -45.52
CA ALA A 73 -19.65 2.60 -46.17
C ALA A 73 -20.65 3.50 -45.39
N SER A 74 -21.36 2.91 -44.42
CA SER A 74 -22.26 3.61 -43.49
C SER A 74 -22.02 3.15 -42.06
N PRO A 75 -21.13 3.81 -41.29
CA PRO A 75 -20.77 3.36 -39.93
C PRO A 75 -21.91 3.60 -38.94
N VAL A 76 -22.33 2.54 -38.23
CA VAL A 76 -23.33 2.61 -37.16
C VAL A 76 -22.61 2.69 -35.81
N PHE A 77 -22.56 3.85 -35.20
CA PHE A 77 -21.84 4.12 -33.97
C PHE A 77 -22.54 3.61 -32.69
N THR A 78 -23.78 3.16 -32.76
CA THR A 78 -24.59 2.75 -31.60
C THR A 78 -23.93 1.60 -30.82
N GLN A 79 -23.39 0.61 -31.53
CA GLN A 79 -22.72 -0.52 -30.89
C GLN A 79 -21.41 -0.10 -30.19
N LEU A 80 -20.65 0.80 -30.80
CA LEU A 80 -19.43 1.36 -30.23
C LEU A 80 -19.72 2.14 -28.92
N ILE A 81 -20.81 2.92 -28.90
CA ILE A 81 -21.22 3.68 -27.71
C ILE A 81 -21.57 2.74 -26.56
N HIS A 82 -22.33 1.66 -26.82
CA HIS A 82 -22.65 0.67 -25.77
C HIS A 82 -21.40 -0.03 -25.25
N ALA A 83 -20.45 -0.36 -26.11
CA ALA A 83 -19.17 -0.94 -25.71
C ALA A 83 -18.36 0.04 -24.85
N LEU A 84 -18.26 1.30 -25.23
CA LEU A 84 -17.61 2.35 -24.45
C LEU A 84 -18.26 2.58 -23.07
N MET A 85 -19.60 2.55 -23.01
CA MET A 85 -20.31 2.64 -21.74
C MET A 85 -20.01 1.44 -20.82
N GLY A 86 -19.96 0.23 -21.37
CA GLY A 86 -19.53 -0.97 -20.62
C GLY A 86 -18.11 -0.84 -20.07
N MET A 87 -17.19 -0.35 -20.88
CA MET A 87 -15.81 -0.09 -20.47
C MET A 87 -15.73 0.97 -19.35
N ALA A 88 -16.50 2.06 -19.48
CA ALA A 88 -16.57 3.09 -18.46
C ALA A 88 -17.01 2.52 -17.09
N VAL A 89 -18.00 1.64 -17.07
CA VAL A 89 -18.48 0.99 -15.83
C VAL A 89 -17.36 0.15 -15.21
N ILE A 90 -16.63 -0.66 -15.97
CA ILE A 90 -15.52 -1.48 -15.48
C ILE A 90 -14.43 -0.59 -14.85
N TYR A 91 -14.05 0.49 -15.52
CA TYR A 91 -13.06 1.43 -14.99
C TYR A 91 -13.55 2.15 -13.73
N PHE A 92 -14.82 2.56 -13.68
CA PHE A 92 -15.40 3.17 -12.48
C PHE A 92 -15.37 2.23 -11.29
N ILE A 93 -15.69 0.96 -11.48
CA ILE A 93 -15.57 -0.06 -10.43
C ILE A 93 -14.11 -0.23 -9.99
N GLY A 94 -13.18 -0.31 -10.95
CA GLY A 94 -11.75 -0.44 -10.67
C GLY A 94 -11.18 0.73 -9.88
N ILE A 95 -11.52 1.96 -10.25
CA ILE A 95 -11.11 3.20 -9.55
C ILE A 95 -11.71 3.24 -8.15
N GLY A 96 -13.02 2.97 -8.02
CA GLY A 96 -13.71 2.97 -6.73
C GLY A 96 -13.10 1.96 -5.75
N THR A 97 -12.80 0.76 -6.24
CA THR A 97 -12.19 -0.31 -5.45
C THR A 97 -10.75 0.06 -5.04
N THR A 98 -9.99 0.66 -5.96
CA THR A 98 -8.63 1.15 -5.69
C THR A 98 -8.63 2.24 -4.63
N PHE A 99 -9.55 3.20 -4.74
CA PHE A 99 -9.72 4.25 -3.74
C PHE A 99 -10.07 3.66 -2.36
N LEU A 100 -11.00 2.71 -2.33
CA LEU A 100 -11.48 2.10 -1.10
C LEU A 100 -10.36 1.35 -0.37
N TYR A 101 -9.59 0.50 -1.07
CA TYR A 101 -8.51 -0.23 -0.40
C TYR A 101 -7.39 0.70 0.09
N ASN A 102 -7.05 1.75 -0.66
CA ASN A 102 -6.07 2.74 -0.22
C ASN A 102 -6.55 3.47 1.05
N TRP A 103 -7.80 3.90 1.08
CA TRP A 103 -8.39 4.57 2.23
C TRP A 103 -8.41 3.67 3.47
N LEU A 104 -8.84 2.42 3.33
CA LEU A 104 -8.82 1.43 4.41
C LEU A 104 -7.40 1.15 4.90
N MET A 105 -6.43 1.05 3.98
CA MET A 105 -5.04 0.76 4.32
C MET A 105 -4.38 1.90 5.10
N VAL A 106 -4.72 3.15 4.81
CA VAL A 106 -4.31 4.30 5.62
C VAL A 106 -4.84 4.16 7.06
N GLY A 107 -6.12 3.83 7.23
CA GLY A 107 -6.73 3.61 8.55
C GLY A 107 -6.04 2.48 9.34
N ILE A 108 -5.81 1.34 8.71
CA ILE A 108 -5.10 0.19 9.30
C ILE A 108 -3.67 0.60 9.71
N SER A 109 -2.94 1.27 8.81
CA SER A 109 -1.57 1.69 9.06
C SER A 109 -1.47 2.64 10.26
N GLN A 110 -2.36 3.63 10.35
CA GLN A 110 -2.40 4.56 11.48
C GLN A 110 -2.76 3.85 12.80
N GLY A 111 -3.70 2.92 12.77
CA GLY A 111 -4.09 2.16 13.96
C GLY A 111 -2.99 1.23 14.46
N VAL A 112 -2.29 0.54 13.56
CA VAL A 112 -1.12 -0.31 13.90
C VAL A 112 0.00 0.57 14.44
N LEU A 113 0.28 1.71 13.81
CA LEU A 113 1.33 2.63 14.23
C LEU A 113 1.06 3.20 15.62
N LYS A 114 -0.20 3.56 15.92
CA LYS A 114 -0.58 3.99 17.26
C LYS A 114 -0.25 2.92 18.30
N ARG A 115 -0.66 1.67 18.08
CA ARG A 115 -0.37 0.56 19.00
C ARG A 115 1.13 0.34 19.20
N VAL A 116 1.92 0.40 18.11
CA VAL A 116 3.38 0.27 18.21
C VAL A 116 3.98 1.38 19.05
N ARG A 117 3.51 2.62 18.88
CA ARG A 117 3.96 3.76 19.71
C ARG A 117 3.55 3.61 21.17
N ASP A 118 2.34 3.17 21.43
CA ASP A 118 1.84 2.92 22.79
C ASP A 118 2.67 1.81 23.47
N ASP A 119 2.92 0.70 22.79
CA ASP A 119 3.78 -0.40 23.30
C ASP A 119 5.23 0.06 23.54
N MET A 120 5.78 0.89 22.63
CA MET A 120 7.13 1.46 22.80
C MET A 120 7.19 2.40 24.01
N PHE A 121 6.16 3.22 24.21
CA PHE A 121 6.09 4.15 25.34
C PHE A 121 5.97 3.39 26.68
N GLU A 122 5.08 2.40 26.75
CA GLU A 122 4.94 1.54 27.92
C GLU A 122 6.27 0.83 28.25
N HIS A 123 6.94 0.29 27.21
CA HIS A 123 8.23 -0.36 27.40
C HIS A 123 9.30 0.63 27.89
N MET A 124 9.34 1.85 27.39
CA MET A 124 10.29 2.87 27.86
C MET A 124 10.11 3.17 29.36
N GLN A 125 8.87 3.18 29.86
CA GLN A 125 8.60 3.43 31.27
C GLN A 125 9.12 2.31 32.19
N THR A 126 9.29 1.09 31.66
CA THR A 126 9.82 -0.06 32.44
C THR A 126 11.35 -0.14 32.42
N LEU A 127 12.03 0.71 31.65
CA LEU A 127 13.49 0.69 31.55
C LEU A 127 14.13 1.34 32.81
N PRO A 128 15.25 0.76 33.31
CA PRO A 128 15.98 1.34 34.44
C PRO A 128 16.61 2.68 34.03
N ILE A 129 16.75 3.60 34.97
CA ILE A 129 17.34 4.96 34.78
C ILE A 129 18.71 4.86 34.11
N ARG A 130 19.52 3.85 34.48
CA ARG A 130 20.83 3.60 33.87
C ARG A 130 20.80 3.48 32.32
N TYR A 131 19.68 3.05 31.73
CA TYR A 131 19.53 2.99 30.28
C TYR A 131 19.54 4.40 29.66
N PHE A 132 18.86 5.36 30.31
CA PHE A 132 18.79 6.74 29.86
C PHE A 132 20.10 7.50 30.05
N ASP A 133 20.92 7.10 31.04
CA ASP A 133 22.27 7.66 31.26
C ASP A 133 23.28 7.19 30.19
N THR A 134 23.05 6.03 29.59
CA THR A 134 23.97 5.44 28.58
C THR A 134 23.58 5.69 27.13
N HIS A 135 22.36 6.17 26.88
CA HIS A 135 21.84 6.46 25.53
C HIS A 135 21.47 7.92 25.41
N THR A 136 21.79 8.53 24.29
CA THR A 136 21.43 9.94 24.08
C THR A 136 19.91 10.08 23.85
N HIS A 137 19.34 11.18 24.33
CA HIS A 137 17.92 11.48 24.05
C HIS A 137 17.61 11.52 22.57
N GLY A 138 18.58 11.95 21.74
CA GLY A 138 18.45 11.98 20.29
C GLY A 138 18.32 10.56 19.65
N ASP A 139 19.07 9.59 20.15
CA ASP A 139 18.98 8.19 19.68
C ASP A 139 17.63 7.57 20.01
N ILE A 140 17.16 7.78 21.25
CA ILE A 140 15.85 7.27 21.70
C ILE A 140 14.73 7.89 20.85
N MET A 141 14.75 9.22 20.65
CA MET A 141 13.76 9.92 19.84
C MET A 141 13.85 9.54 18.36
N SER A 142 15.04 9.26 17.82
CA SER A 142 15.20 8.78 16.45
C SER A 142 14.50 7.43 16.23
N HIS A 143 14.63 6.49 17.18
CA HIS A 143 13.90 5.23 17.11
C HIS A 143 12.38 5.44 17.20
N TYR A 144 11.92 6.34 18.05
CA TYR A 144 10.50 6.63 18.23
C TYR A 144 9.87 7.33 17.02
N THR A 145 10.61 8.16 16.29
CA THR A 145 10.10 8.93 15.14
C THR A 145 10.44 8.28 13.81
N ASN A 146 11.72 8.09 13.49
CA ASN A 146 12.17 7.63 12.18
C ASN A 146 11.82 6.16 11.91
N ASP A 147 11.98 5.28 12.91
CA ASP A 147 11.67 3.86 12.73
C ASP A 147 10.16 3.66 12.59
N THR A 148 9.35 4.41 13.34
CA THR A 148 7.89 4.35 13.23
C THR A 148 7.38 4.92 11.90
N ASP A 149 8.00 5.97 11.35
CA ASP A 149 7.66 6.50 10.03
C ASP A 149 8.03 5.51 8.90
N THR A 150 9.16 4.83 9.04
CA THR A 150 9.56 3.75 8.11
C THR A 150 8.55 2.61 8.14
N LEU A 151 8.08 2.21 9.33
CA LEU A 151 7.01 1.20 9.47
C LEU A 151 5.71 1.67 8.82
N ARG A 152 5.33 2.93 8.99
CA ARG A 152 4.15 3.51 8.34
C ARG A 152 4.23 3.39 6.83
N GLN A 153 5.37 3.75 6.25
CA GLN A 153 5.58 3.68 4.81
C GLN A 153 5.55 2.23 4.30
N MET A 154 6.13 1.29 5.02
CA MET A 154 6.05 -0.13 4.69
C MET A 154 4.61 -0.65 4.73
N LEU A 155 3.84 -0.32 5.76
CA LEU A 155 2.46 -0.76 5.91
C LEU A 155 1.55 -0.15 4.84
N ALA A 156 1.68 1.16 4.59
CA ALA A 156 0.79 1.88 3.68
C ALA A 156 1.08 1.62 2.19
N GLN A 157 2.32 1.32 1.82
CA GLN A 157 2.74 1.22 0.42
C GLN A 157 3.25 -0.17 0.05
N SER A 158 4.21 -0.72 0.81
CA SER A 158 4.89 -1.95 0.40
C SER A 158 3.98 -3.18 0.50
N ILE A 159 3.12 -3.25 1.51
CA ILE A 159 2.21 -4.39 1.67
C ILE A 159 1.18 -4.44 0.54
N PRO A 160 0.42 -3.37 0.23
CA PRO A 160 -0.50 -3.38 -0.91
C PRO A 160 0.18 -3.69 -2.24
N GLN A 161 1.38 -3.13 -2.49
CA GLN A 161 2.13 -3.40 -3.72
C GLN A 161 2.53 -4.87 -3.88
N MET A 162 2.89 -5.56 -2.80
CA MET A 162 3.22 -6.99 -2.85
C MET A 162 2.03 -7.86 -3.27
N PHE A 163 0.80 -7.42 -3.01
CA PHE A 163 -0.42 -8.14 -3.37
C PHE A 163 -1.00 -7.70 -4.71
N SER A 164 -0.63 -6.51 -5.20
CA SER A 164 -1.12 -5.97 -6.48
C SER A 164 -0.15 -6.19 -7.65
N SER A 165 1.06 -6.67 -7.39
CA SER A 165 2.08 -7.01 -8.39
C SER A 165 1.96 -8.44 -8.88
#